data_9c1d5c717accc4d07e04e73589ce8900
#
_entry.id   9c1d5c717accc4d07e04e73589ce8900
#
_cell.length_a   1.000
_cell.length_b   1.000
_cell.length_c   1.000
_cell.angle_alpha   90.00
_cell.angle_beta   90.00
_cell.angle_gamma   90.00
#
_symmetry.space_group_name_H-M   'P 1'
#
loop_
_entity.id
_entity.type
_entity.pdbx_description
1 polymer ?
#
loop_
_entity_poly.entity_id
_entity_poly.type
_entity_poly.pdbx_seq_one_letter_code
_entity_poly.pdbx_strand_id
1 'polypeptide(L)'
;METQKLTIEGIPALLWGETSDVLILAIHGNKSNKADTPIRLLAEQAGKRGYQVLSFDLPQHGERSHETIPCKVDQCVGELKIILSYVKSRWTTLSLFANSMGAYFSLVAFSEAVFKQVLFLSPVVDMHYLISNVMSAFQITEDRLRTEQEIETPIGMTLYWDYYSYVKEHPITTWANPTAILYGELDEVSERATIDAFCSRFSASLEVVQACPHYMHTPEQLSRFTFWLEKQLKPLTGTGRTRPFLHSAP
;
A
#
# COMPACT_ATOMS: atom_id res chain seq x y z
N MET A 1 -1.27 22.43 0.40
CA MET A 1 -0.42 21.61 -0.48
C MET A 1 -1.07 21.52 -1.82
N GLU A 2 -0.33 21.69 -2.89
CA GLU A 2 -0.82 21.58 -4.27
C GLU A 2 -1.22 20.12 -4.57
N THR A 3 -2.34 19.95 -5.28
CA THR A 3 -2.84 18.62 -5.67
C THR A 3 -3.37 18.69 -7.09
N GLN A 4 -3.01 17.72 -7.92
CA GLN A 4 -3.49 17.58 -9.28
C GLN A 4 -4.25 16.24 -9.42
N LYS A 5 -5.48 16.30 -9.94
CA LYS A 5 -6.22 15.09 -10.32
C LYS A 5 -5.69 14.55 -11.64
N LEU A 6 -5.51 13.24 -11.69
CA LEU A 6 -5.05 12.51 -12.86
C LEU A 6 -5.95 11.30 -13.11
N THR A 7 -5.92 10.81 -14.35
CA THR A 7 -6.45 9.49 -14.70
C THR A 7 -5.35 8.74 -15.45
N ILE A 8 -4.96 7.57 -14.95
CA ILE A 8 -3.88 6.76 -15.52
C ILE A 8 -4.52 5.46 -16.03
N GLU A 9 -4.63 5.30 -17.35
CA GLU A 9 -5.30 4.15 -17.98
C GLU A 9 -6.68 3.84 -17.36
N GLY A 10 -7.48 4.90 -17.09
CA GLY A 10 -8.78 4.79 -16.45
C GLY A 10 -8.75 4.79 -14.91
N ILE A 11 -7.60 4.68 -14.27
CA ILE A 11 -7.46 4.64 -12.81
C ILE A 11 -7.41 6.07 -12.24
N PRO A 12 -8.36 6.47 -11.38
CA PRO A 12 -8.35 7.79 -10.73
C PRO A 12 -7.16 7.93 -9.77
N ALA A 13 -6.38 8.99 -9.94
CA ALA A 13 -5.19 9.25 -9.16
C ALA A 13 -5.09 10.72 -8.71
N LEU A 14 -4.27 10.96 -7.68
CA LEU A 14 -3.88 12.28 -7.19
C LEU A 14 -2.35 12.39 -7.17
N LEU A 15 -1.85 13.47 -7.74
CA LEU A 15 -0.46 13.87 -7.60
C LEU A 15 -0.39 15.03 -6.60
N TRP A 16 0.43 14.87 -5.57
CA TRP A 16 0.58 15.81 -4.47
C TRP A 16 1.97 16.45 -4.49
N GLY A 17 2.03 17.75 -4.17
CA GLY A 17 3.28 18.48 -4.00
C GLY A 17 3.76 19.16 -5.28
N GLU A 18 4.78 20.01 -5.13
CA GLU A 18 5.44 20.72 -6.22
C GLU A 18 6.23 19.77 -7.11
N THR A 19 6.52 20.16 -8.33
CA THR A 19 7.30 19.36 -9.30
C THR A 19 8.64 18.89 -8.72
N SER A 20 8.89 17.59 -8.82
CA SER A 20 10.10 16.93 -8.32
C SER A 20 10.49 15.76 -9.22
N ASP A 21 11.78 15.43 -9.28
CA ASP A 21 12.28 14.21 -9.94
C ASP A 21 12.16 12.97 -9.02
N VAL A 22 11.72 13.16 -7.79
CA VAL A 22 11.62 12.10 -6.77
C VAL A 22 10.17 11.92 -6.35
N LEU A 23 9.68 10.70 -6.50
CA LEU A 23 8.29 10.34 -6.20
C LEU A 23 8.21 9.28 -5.10
N ILE A 24 7.19 9.40 -4.26
CA ILE A 24 6.69 8.32 -3.43
C ILE A 24 5.38 7.83 -4.05
N LEU A 25 5.35 6.58 -4.52
CA LEU A 25 4.12 5.91 -4.92
C LEU A 25 3.38 5.46 -3.66
N ALA A 26 2.12 5.88 -3.49
CA ALA A 26 1.34 5.62 -2.28
C ALA A 26 0.12 4.74 -2.58
N ILE A 27 -0.01 3.62 -1.83
CA ILE A 27 -1.08 2.63 -2.01
C ILE A 27 -1.85 2.49 -0.71
N HIS A 28 -3.15 2.76 -0.76
CA HIS A 28 -4.04 2.68 0.40
C HIS A 28 -4.43 1.24 0.75
N GLY A 29 -5.05 1.05 1.92
CA GLY A 29 -5.57 -0.22 2.39
C GLY A 29 -7.05 -0.45 2.05
N ASN A 30 -7.62 -1.53 2.63
CA ASN A 30 -9.04 -1.84 2.48
C ASN A 30 -9.92 -0.75 3.11
N LYS A 31 -11.11 -0.53 2.55
CA LYS A 31 -12.10 0.48 2.98
C LYS A 31 -11.54 1.91 3.03
N SER A 32 -10.54 2.21 2.22
CA SER A 32 -9.82 3.48 2.16
C SER A 32 -9.90 4.09 0.75
N ASN A 33 -9.06 5.08 0.44
CA ASN A 33 -8.99 5.73 -0.87
C ASN A 33 -7.67 6.50 -1.03
N LYS A 34 -7.42 7.01 -2.24
CA LYS A 34 -6.21 7.78 -2.60
C LYS A 34 -6.00 9.08 -1.82
N ALA A 35 -7.00 9.54 -1.07
CA ALA A 35 -6.95 10.80 -0.30
C ALA A 35 -7.21 10.58 1.20
N ASP A 36 -7.03 9.36 1.71
CA ASP A 36 -7.22 9.09 3.12
C ASP A 36 -6.20 9.79 4.04
N THR A 37 -6.46 9.75 5.32
CA THR A 37 -5.63 10.47 6.30
C THR A 37 -4.16 10.05 6.29
N PRO A 38 -3.79 8.76 6.27
CA PRO A 38 -2.39 8.35 6.15
C PRO A 38 -1.70 8.90 4.90
N ILE A 39 -2.36 8.85 3.74
CA ILE A 39 -1.78 9.36 2.49
C ILE A 39 -1.62 10.89 2.54
N ARG A 40 -2.60 11.63 3.09
CA ARG A 40 -2.47 13.09 3.25
C ARG A 40 -1.31 13.46 4.15
N LEU A 41 -1.16 12.79 5.30
CA LEU A 41 -0.04 13.02 6.22
C LEU A 41 1.30 12.69 5.56
N LEU A 42 1.37 11.57 4.83
CA LEU A 42 2.55 11.24 4.03
C LEU A 42 2.87 12.38 3.05
N ALA A 43 1.89 12.81 2.27
CA ALA A 43 2.08 13.85 1.26
C ALA A 43 2.52 15.19 1.88
N GLU A 44 1.97 15.57 3.03
CA GLU A 44 2.38 16.76 3.78
C GLU A 44 3.84 16.69 4.24
N GLN A 45 4.26 15.55 4.77
CA GLN A 45 5.64 15.38 5.25
C GLN A 45 6.64 15.23 4.09
N ALA A 46 6.23 14.56 3.01
CA ALA A 46 7.02 14.39 1.79
C ALA A 46 7.22 15.73 1.06
N GLY A 47 6.15 16.51 0.90
CA GLY A 47 6.21 17.81 0.24
C GLY A 47 7.15 18.81 0.93
N LYS A 48 7.15 18.87 2.27
CA LYS A 48 8.12 19.67 3.06
C LYS A 48 9.58 19.29 2.78
N ARG A 49 9.83 18.14 2.18
CA ARG A 49 11.17 17.58 1.90
C ARG A 49 11.50 17.50 0.41
N GLY A 50 10.61 18.04 -0.43
CA GLY A 50 10.79 18.14 -1.87
C GLY A 50 10.37 16.90 -2.67
N TYR A 51 9.66 15.93 -2.08
CA TYR A 51 9.09 14.80 -2.80
C TYR A 51 7.73 15.13 -3.39
N GLN A 52 7.40 14.52 -4.52
CA GLN A 52 6.02 14.33 -4.93
C GLN A 52 5.46 13.01 -4.38
N VAL A 53 4.15 12.94 -4.22
CA VAL A 53 3.44 11.69 -3.89
C VAL A 53 2.39 11.45 -4.96
N LEU A 54 2.32 10.23 -5.50
CA LEU A 54 1.24 9.80 -6.37
C LEU A 54 0.44 8.72 -5.65
N SER A 55 -0.85 8.94 -5.51
CA SER A 55 -1.79 7.98 -4.94
C SER A 55 -2.95 7.73 -5.91
N PHE A 56 -3.57 6.56 -5.85
CA PHE A 56 -4.66 6.17 -6.74
C PHE A 56 -5.66 5.27 -6.01
N ASP A 57 -6.87 5.15 -6.53
CA ASP A 57 -7.91 4.28 -5.97
C ASP A 57 -7.76 2.85 -6.48
N LEU A 58 -7.70 1.89 -5.58
CA LEU A 58 -7.81 0.45 -5.89
C LEU A 58 -9.23 0.11 -6.39
N PRO A 59 -9.44 -1.02 -7.08
CA PRO A 59 -10.77 -1.48 -7.49
C PRO A 59 -11.75 -1.47 -6.30
N GLN A 60 -13.00 -1.05 -6.54
CA GLN A 60 -14.06 -0.92 -5.54
C GLN A 60 -13.79 0.05 -4.39
N HIS A 61 -12.78 0.95 -4.52
CA HIS A 61 -12.45 1.94 -3.50
C HIS A 61 -12.53 3.37 -4.05
N GLY A 62 -12.75 4.34 -3.17
CA GLY A 62 -12.76 5.77 -3.51
C GLY A 62 -13.73 6.11 -4.63
N GLU A 63 -13.26 6.77 -5.70
CA GLU A 63 -14.08 7.12 -6.87
C GLU A 63 -14.52 5.88 -7.67
N ARG A 64 -13.94 4.71 -7.41
CA ARG A 64 -14.24 3.41 -8.04
C ARG A 64 -15.15 2.51 -7.20
N SER A 65 -15.74 3.01 -6.13
CA SER A 65 -16.56 2.23 -5.18
C SER A 65 -17.79 1.55 -5.83
N HIS A 66 -18.21 2.01 -6.99
CA HIS A 66 -19.33 1.47 -7.77
C HIS A 66 -18.93 0.39 -8.76
N GLU A 67 -17.64 0.09 -8.92
CA GLU A 67 -17.16 -0.93 -9.84
C GLU A 67 -17.57 -2.33 -9.38
N THR A 68 -17.88 -3.19 -10.33
CA THR A 68 -18.25 -4.58 -10.07
C THR A 68 -17.05 -5.52 -10.03
N ILE A 69 -15.88 -5.07 -10.54
CA ILE A 69 -14.65 -5.85 -10.52
C ILE A 69 -14.11 -5.92 -9.09
N PRO A 70 -14.00 -7.12 -8.50
CA PRO A 70 -13.56 -7.26 -7.11
C PRO A 70 -12.11 -6.82 -6.90
N CYS A 71 -11.83 -6.26 -5.73
CA CYS A 71 -10.47 -5.92 -5.29
C CYS A 71 -9.70 -7.19 -4.90
N LYS A 72 -9.29 -7.99 -5.89
CA LYS A 72 -8.50 -9.21 -5.73
C LYS A 72 -7.07 -9.04 -6.24
N VAL A 73 -6.20 -9.98 -5.87
CA VAL A 73 -4.76 -9.89 -6.12
C VAL A 73 -4.42 -9.75 -7.61
N ASP A 74 -5.03 -10.52 -8.48
CA ASP A 74 -4.79 -10.50 -9.93
C ASP A 74 -5.08 -9.13 -10.54
N GLN A 75 -6.26 -8.59 -10.26
CA GLN A 75 -6.67 -7.26 -10.72
C GLN A 75 -5.76 -6.17 -10.16
N CYS A 76 -5.57 -6.15 -8.83
CA CYS A 76 -4.76 -5.13 -8.17
C CYS A 76 -3.30 -5.16 -8.65
N VAL A 77 -2.70 -6.34 -8.76
CA VAL A 77 -1.33 -6.51 -9.25
C VAL A 77 -1.19 -6.04 -10.71
N GLY A 78 -2.18 -6.33 -11.57
CA GLY A 78 -2.21 -5.84 -12.94
C GLY A 78 -2.18 -4.30 -12.99
N GLU A 79 -3.06 -3.66 -12.23
CA GLU A 79 -3.14 -2.18 -12.16
C GLU A 79 -1.90 -1.56 -11.53
N LEU A 80 -1.34 -2.15 -10.47
CA LEU A 80 -0.10 -1.67 -9.87
C LEU A 80 1.06 -1.69 -10.88
N LYS A 81 1.14 -2.68 -11.77
CA LYS A 81 2.16 -2.73 -12.84
C LYS A 81 1.95 -1.61 -13.87
N ILE A 82 0.71 -1.28 -14.23
CA ILE A 82 0.38 -0.13 -15.08
C ILE A 82 0.85 1.17 -14.42
N ILE A 83 0.50 1.39 -13.16
CA ILE A 83 0.92 2.57 -12.39
C ILE A 83 2.45 2.63 -12.28
N LEU A 84 3.13 1.51 -12.02
CA LEU A 84 4.59 1.47 -11.97
C LEU A 84 5.23 1.87 -13.30
N SER A 85 4.69 1.43 -14.41
CA SER A 85 5.16 1.81 -15.75
C SER A 85 4.99 3.31 -15.99
N TYR A 86 3.84 3.85 -15.60
CA TYR A 86 3.58 5.29 -15.68
C TYR A 86 4.58 6.11 -14.86
N VAL A 87 4.83 5.74 -13.59
CA VAL A 87 5.74 6.51 -12.74
C VAL A 87 7.20 6.35 -13.16
N LYS A 88 7.63 5.17 -13.61
CA LYS A 88 9.00 4.95 -14.13
C LYS A 88 9.33 5.79 -15.35
N SER A 89 8.35 6.15 -16.17
CA SER A 89 8.56 6.99 -17.35
C SER A 89 8.69 8.48 -17.04
N ARG A 90 8.40 8.92 -15.81
CA ARG A 90 8.29 10.34 -15.43
C ARG A 90 9.22 10.77 -14.30
N TRP A 91 9.54 9.89 -13.38
CA TRP A 91 10.39 10.19 -12.22
C TRP A 91 11.64 9.33 -12.23
N THR A 92 12.75 9.92 -11.85
CA THR A 92 14.07 9.25 -11.85
C THR A 92 14.30 8.43 -10.59
N THR A 93 13.70 8.83 -9.48
CA THR A 93 13.85 8.16 -8.18
C THR A 93 12.48 7.85 -7.60
N LEU A 94 12.25 6.58 -7.30
CA LEU A 94 11.01 6.08 -6.77
C LEU A 94 11.20 5.56 -5.34
N SER A 95 10.27 5.93 -4.46
CA SER A 95 10.04 5.30 -3.17
C SER A 95 8.60 4.77 -3.13
N LEU A 96 8.31 3.90 -2.18
CA LEU A 96 6.99 3.29 -2.03
C LEU A 96 6.47 3.55 -0.62
N PHE A 97 5.20 3.89 -0.52
CA PHE A 97 4.43 3.82 0.71
C PHE A 97 3.24 2.90 0.48
N ALA A 98 2.96 2.00 1.42
CA ALA A 98 1.75 1.21 1.34
C ALA A 98 1.18 0.90 2.73
N ASN A 99 -0.16 0.89 2.79
CA ASN A 99 -0.92 0.65 4.01
C ASN A 99 -1.67 -0.69 3.92
N SER A 100 -1.57 -1.51 4.95
CA SER A 100 -2.40 -2.71 5.14
C SER A 100 -2.36 -3.65 3.91
N MET A 101 -3.50 -3.92 3.30
CA MET A 101 -3.68 -4.73 2.08
C MET A 101 -2.87 -4.18 0.89
N GLY A 102 -2.71 -2.85 0.80
CA GLY A 102 -1.88 -2.23 -0.24
C GLY A 102 -0.41 -2.67 -0.17
N ALA A 103 0.10 -2.98 1.02
CA ALA A 103 1.45 -3.54 1.17
C ALA A 103 1.54 -4.94 0.56
N TYR A 104 0.55 -5.81 0.77
CA TYR A 104 0.53 -7.15 0.17
C TYR A 104 0.53 -7.08 -1.36
N PHE A 105 -0.35 -6.27 -1.96
CA PHE A 105 -0.37 -6.10 -3.41
C PHE A 105 0.96 -5.54 -3.94
N SER A 106 1.59 -4.63 -3.19
CA SER A 106 2.92 -4.10 -3.53
C SER A 106 4.00 -5.17 -3.50
N LEU A 107 4.01 -6.04 -2.49
CA LEU A 107 4.97 -7.15 -2.37
C LEU A 107 4.87 -8.12 -3.55
N VAL A 108 3.65 -8.38 -4.04
CA VAL A 108 3.42 -9.24 -5.22
C VAL A 108 3.78 -8.51 -6.51
N ALA A 109 3.25 -7.29 -6.71
CA ALA A 109 3.39 -6.56 -7.97
C ALA A 109 4.82 -6.08 -8.24
N PHE A 110 5.58 -5.79 -7.18
CA PHE A 110 6.85 -5.08 -7.25
C PHE A 110 8.04 -5.92 -6.75
N SER A 111 7.91 -7.24 -6.73
CA SER A 111 8.97 -8.16 -6.27
C SER A 111 10.32 -7.95 -6.97
N GLU A 112 10.30 -7.52 -8.24
CA GLU A 112 11.49 -7.23 -9.05
C GLU A 112 11.75 -5.72 -9.24
N ALA A 113 10.88 -4.86 -8.68
CA ALA A 113 11.06 -3.42 -8.81
C ALA A 113 12.07 -2.90 -7.78
N VAL A 114 12.79 -1.83 -8.15
CA VAL A 114 13.75 -1.18 -7.26
C VAL A 114 13.18 0.13 -6.78
N PHE A 115 13.07 0.27 -5.46
CA PHE A 115 12.72 1.50 -4.76
C PHE A 115 13.88 1.96 -3.89
N LYS A 116 14.08 3.27 -3.80
CA LYS A 116 15.08 3.87 -2.91
C LYS A 116 14.77 3.56 -1.44
N GLN A 117 13.48 3.54 -1.10
CA GLN A 117 12.95 3.27 0.23
C GLN A 117 11.52 2.77 0.13
N VAL A 118 11.15 1.87 1.02
CA VAL A 118 9.78 1.40 1.18
C VAL A 118 9.31 1.65 2.62
N LEU A 119 8.14 2.24 2.75
CA LEU A 119 7.50 2.60 4.02
C LEU A 119 6.16 1.86 4.11
N PHE A 120 6.03 0.95 5.05
CA PHE A 120 4.79 0.23 5.28
C PHE A 120 4.14 0.65 6.61
N LEU A 121 2.84 0.91 6.56
CA LEU A 121 1.99 1.19 7.71
C LEU A 121 1.07 0.01 7.95
N SER A 122 1.18 -0.63 9.13
CA SER A 122 0.35 -1.79 9.51
C SER A 122 0.18 -2.79 8.36
N PRO A 123 1.28 -3.31 7.74
CA PRO A 123 1.17 -4.04 6.48
C PRO A 123 0.56 -5.43 6.68
N VAL A 124 -0.21 -5.90 5.69
CA VAL A 124 -0.44 -7.32 5.50
C VAL A 124 0.74 -7.87 4.70
N VAL A 125 1.54 -8.73 5.31
CA VAL A 125 2.71 -9.35 4.67
C VAL A 125 2.49 -10.83 4.32
N ASP A 126 1.47 -11.44 4.91
CA ASP A 126 1.03 -12.82 4.66
C ASP A 126 -0.50 -12.87 4.52
N MET A 127 -0.97 -12.77 3.28
CA MET A 127 -2.41 -12.79 2.98
C MET A 127 -3.02 -14.18 3.14
N HIS A 128 -2.25 -15.24 2.89
CA HIS A 128 -2.73 -16.61 3.12
C HIS A 128 -3.03 -16.84 4.60
N TYR A 129 -2.13 -16.40 5.48
CA TYR A 129 -2.34 -16.45 6.92
C TYR A 129 -3.57 -15.67 7.36
N LEU A 130 -3.74 -14.43 6.86
CA LEU A 130 -4.90 -13.59 7.17
C LEU A 130 -6.21 -14.28 6.75
N ILE A 131 -6.31 -14.77 5.51
CA ILE A 131 -7.51 -15.45 5.01
C ILE A 131 -7.78 -16.72 5.81
N SER A 132 -6.75 -17.51 6.13
CA SER A 132 -6.88 -18.73 6.92
C SER A 132 -7.41 -18.47 8.33
N ASN A 133 -7.00 -17.38 8.98
CA ASN A 133 -7.52 -16.95 10.27
C ASN A 133 -9.00 -16.56 10.18
N VAL A 134 -9.41 -15.83 9.15
CA VAL A 134 -10.82 -15.49 8.92
C VAL A 134 -11.64 -16.76 8.67
N MET A 135 -11.15 -17.69 7.85
CA MET A 135 -11.79 -18.99 7.62
C MET A 135 -11.97 -19.77 8.94
N SER A 136 -10.93 -19.83 9.75
CA SER A 136 -10.97 -20.49 11.06
C SER A 136 -11.98 -19.85 12.00
N ALA A 137 -11.99 -18.53 12.10
CA ALA A 137 -12.90 -17.78 12.99
C ALA A 137 -14.39 -18.01 12.65
N PHE A 138 -14.70 -18.21 11.37
CA PHE A 138 -16.07 -18.44 10.89
C PHE A 138 -16.35 -19.91 10.52
N GLN A 139 -15.47 -20.84 10.90
CA GLN A 139 -15.61 -22.28 10.63
C GLN A 139 -15.84 -22.59 9.13
N ILE A 140 -15.16 -21.84 8.26
CA ILE A 140 -15.19 -22.04 6.81
C ILE A 140 -14.03 -23.00 6.45
N THR A 141 -14.36 -24.15 5.90
CA THR A 141 -13.35 -25.11 5.42
C THR A 141 -12.92 -24.79 3.99
N GLU A 142 -11.72 -25.27 3.60
CA GLU A 142 -11.28 -25.16 2.20
C GLU A 142 -12.25 -25.83 1.22
N ASP A 143 -12.80 -26.98 1.58
CA ASP A 143 -13.77 -27.71 0.74
C ASP A 143 -15.07 -26.92 0.58
N ARG A 144 -15.52 -26.24 1.62
CA ARG A 144 -16.69 -25.36 1.54
C ARG A 144 -16.40 -24.17 0.63
N LEU A 145 -15.28 -23.45 0.83
CA LEU A 145 -14.91 -22.31 0.00
C LEU A 145 -14.71 -22.71 -1.46
N ARG A 146 -14.09 -23.89 -1.70
CA ARG A 146 -13.93 -24.44 -3.07
C ARG A 146 -15.26 -24.76 -3.73
N THR A 147 -16.24 -25.26 -2.97
CA THR A 147 -17.56 -25.63 -3.52
C THR A 147 -18.43 -24.40 -3.79
N GLU A 148 -18.46 -23.44 -2.85
CA GLU A 148 -19.28 -22.24 -2.96
C GLU A 148 -18.62 -21.14 -3.81
N GLN A 149 -17.30 -21.20 -4.03
CA GLN A 149 -16.45 -20.26 -4.77
C GLN A 149 -16.36 -18.86 -4.15
N GLU A 150 -17.39 -18.39 -3.49
CA GLU A 150 -17.49 -17.09 -2.84
C GLU A 150 -18.29 -17.21 -1.56
N ILE A 151 -17.76 -16.69 -0.44
CA ILE A 151 -18.44 -16.70 0.85
C ILE A 151 -18.32 -15.33 1.50
N GLU A 152 -19.44 -14.65 1.69
CA GLU A 152 -19.50 -13.43 2.50
C GLU A 152 -19.36 -13.76 3.98
N THR A 153 -18.52 -13.01 4.69
CA THR A 153 -18.35 -13.17 6.14
C THR A 153 -19.08 -12.06 6.91
N PRO A 154 -19.48 -12.31 8.18
CA PRO A 154 -20.15 -11.31 9.02
C PRO A 154 -19.34 -10.02 9.26
N ILE A 155 -18.02 -10.04 9.05
CA ILE A 155 -17.17 -8.85 9.17
C ILE A 155 -17.13 -8.01 7.89
N GLY A 156 -17.90 -8.39 6.86
CA GLY A 156 -17.94 -7.69 5.56
C GLY A 156 -16.70 -7.92 4.69
N MET A 157 -16.00 -9.03 4.91
CA MET A 157 -14.96 -9.53 4.01
C MET A 157 -15.55 -10.71 3.22
N THR A 158 -15.48 -10.62 1.90
CA THR A 158 -15.83 -11.74 1.02
C THR A 158 -14.60 -12.59 0.75
N LEU A 159 -14.71 -13.88 1.01
CA LEU A 159 -13.67 -14.87 0.70
C LEU A 159 -13.94 -15.43 -0.69
N TYR A 160 -12.91 -15.47 -1.53
CA TYR A 160 -12.94 -16.03 -2.88
C TYR A 160 -12.01 -17.23 -2.96
N TRP A 161 -12.46 -18.34 -3.56
CA TRP A 161 -11.65 -19.53 -3.71
C TRP A 161 -10.40 -19.30 -4.56
N ASP A 162 -10.55 -18.59 -5.68
CA ASP A 162 -9.45 -18.27 -6.57
C ASP A 162 -8.38 -17.41 -5.89
N TYR A 163 -8.80 -16.42 -5.08
CA TYR A 163 -7.87 -15.58 -4.31
C TYR A 163 -7.15 -16.39 -3.23
N TYR A 164 -7.89 -17.20 -2.47
CA TYR A 164 -7.30 -18.07 -1.45
C TYR A 164 -6.28 -19.04 -2.05
N SER A 165 -6.64 -19.71 -3.15
CA SER A 165 -5.74 -20.64 -3.85
C SER A 165 -4.48 -19.94 -4.35
N TYR A 166 -4.65 -18.77 -4.96
CA TYR A 166 -3.52 -17.98 -5.44
C TYR A 166 -2.53 -17.63 -4.31
N VAL A 167 -3.01 -17.09 -3.18
CA VAL A 167 -2.11 -16.69 -2.09
C VAL A 167 -1.45 -17.88 -1.40
N LYS A 168 -2.11 -19.02 -1.37
CA LYS A 168 -1.57 -20.28 -0.84
C LYS A 168 -0.42 -20.80 -1.70
N GLU A 169 -0.53 -20.71 -3.03
CA GLU A 169 0.45 -21.21 -3.99
C GLU A 169 1.58 -20.20 -4.26
N HIS A 170 1.37 -18.91 -3.96
CA HIS A 170 2.31 -17.83 -4.25
C HIS A 170 2.72 -17.04 -3.00
N PRO A 171 3.40 -17.68 -2.03
CA PRO A 171 3.90 -16.97 -0.86
C PRO A 171 4.96 -15.93 -1.25
N ILE A 172 5.06 -14.86 -0.47
CA ILE A 172 6.11 -13.85 -0.67
C ILE A 172 7.47 -14.46 -0.33
N THR A 173 8.26 -14.76 -1.36
CA THR A 173 9.57 -15.43 -1.23
C THR A 173 10.75 -14.51 -1.47
N THR A 174 10.56 -13.39 -2.15
CA THR A 174 11.60 -12.44 -2.54
C THR A 174 11.17 -11.01 -2.26
N TRP A 175 12.04 -10.24 -1.63
CA TRP A 175 11.90 -8.81 -1.45
C TRP A 175 13.27 -8.21 -1.11
N ALA A 176 13.79 -7.33 -1.95
CA ALA A 176 15.14 -6.78 -1.81
C ALA A 176 15.17 -5.27 -1.48
N ASN A 177 13.99 -4.63 -1.39
CA ASN A 177 13.92 -3.19 -1.17
C ASN A 177 14.14 -2.82 0.31
N PRO A 178 14.91 -1.75 0.61
CA PRO A 178 15.05 -1.24 1.97
C PRO A 178 13.69 -0.86 2.55
N THR A 179 13.24 -1.57 3.58
CA THR A 179 11.87 -1.45 4.10
C THR A 179 11.88 -1.04 5.58
N ALA A 180 11.06 -0.04 5.90
CA ALA A 180 10.73 0.32 7.27
C ALA A 180 9.23 0.12 7.51
N ILE A 181 8.88 -0.46 8.64
CA ILE A 181 7.51 -0.78 9.04
C ILE A 181 7.15 0.00 10.30
N LEU A 182 5.98 0.66 10.30
CA LEU A 182 5.30 1.12 11.49
C LEU A 182 4.11 0.19 11.77
N TYR A 183 4.03 -0.34 13.00
CA TYR A 183 3.08 -1.38 13.36
C TYR A 183 2.42 -1.06 14.71
N GLY A 184 1.12 -1.30 14.81
CA GLY A 184 0.37 -1.16 16.06
C GLY A 184 0.55 -2.40 16.95
N GLU A 185 0.87 -2.21 18.23
CA GLU A 185 1.04 -3.33 19.18
C GLU A 185 -0.21 -4.21 19.31
N LEU A 186 -1.39 -3.62 19.18
CA LEU A 186 -2.68 -4.29 19.28
C LEU A 186 -3.32 -4.54 17.91
N ASP A 187 -2.49 -4.71 16.87
CA ASP A 187 -2.97 -4.99 15.52
C ASP A 187 -3.69 -6.34 15.47
N GLU A 188 -4.99 -6.28 15.19
CA GLU A 188 -5.90 -7.42 15.15
C GLU A 188 -6.04 -8.05 13.74
N VAL A 189 -5.41 -7.44 12.74
CA VAL A 189 -5.47 -7.89 11.33
C VAL A 189 -4.19 -8.62 10.93
N SER A 190 -3.06 -7.99 11.19
CA SER A 190 -1.73 -8.54 10.87
C SER A 190 -1.08 -9.05 12.14
N GLU A 191 -1.03 -10.36 12.32
CA GLU A 191 -0.43 -10.94 13.53
C GLU A 191 1.05 -10.60 13.64
N ARG A 192 1.49 -10.23 14.84
CA ARG A 192 2.86 -9.83 15.15
C ARG A 192 3.89 -10.85 14.66
N ALA A 193 3.62 -12.13 14.79
CA ALA A 193 4.53 -13.19 14.36
C ALA A 193 4.82 -13.15 12.86
N THR A 194 3.83 -12.81 12.01
CA THR A 194 4.03 -12.68 10.55
C THR A 194 4.91 -11.47 10.21
N ILE A 195 4.75 -10.37 10.95
CA ILE A 195 5.57 -9.15 10.79
C ILE A 195 7.01 -9.43 11.21
N ASP A 196 7.23 -10.08 12.35
CA ASP A 196 8.57 -10.42 12.83
C ASP A 196 9.30 -11.38 11.87
N ALA A 197 8.57 -12.38 11.33
CA ALA A 197 9.09 -13.30 10.32
C ALA A 197 9.49 -12.56 9.03
N PHE A 198 8.65 -11.63 8.55
CA PHE A 198 8.96 -10.79 7.40
C PHE A 198 10.19 -9.93 7.64
N CYS A 199 10.26 -9.24 8.78
CA CYS A 199 11.40 -8.40 9.15
C CYS A 199 12.70 -9.21 9.22
N SER A 200 12.66 -10.38 9.84
CA SER A 200 13.81 -11.29 9.93
C SER A 200 14.27 -11.76 8.55
N ARG A 201 13.32 -12.17 7.69
CA ARG A 201 13.62 -12.73 6.38
C ARG A 201 14.19 -11.69 5.41
N PHE A 202 13.65 -10.47 5.41
CA PHE A 202 13.96 -9.44 4.42
C PHE A 202 14.74 -8.25 5.00
N SER A 203 15.24 -8.36 6.23
CA SER A 203 16.00 -7.30 6.92
C SER A 203 15.25 -5.96 6.99
N ALA A 204 13.93 -6.01 7.16
CA ALA A 204 13.12 -4.82 7.32
C ALA A 204 13.23 -4.28 8.77
N SER A 205 13.23 -2.96 8.92
CA SER A 205 13.18 -2.34 10.24
C SER A 205 11.73 -2.22 10.74
N LEU A 206 11.52 -2.43 12.03
CA LEU A 206 10.21 -2.39 12.68
C LEU A 206 10.19 -1.37 13.81
N GLU A 207 9.20 -0.47 13.78
CA GLU A 207 8.85 0.39 14.90
C GLU A 207 7.43 0.06 15.35
N VAL A 208 7.24 -0.20 16.65
CA VAL A 208 5.96 -0.60 17.24
C VAL A 208 5.37 0.56 18.03
N VAL A 209 4.12 0.90 17.72
CA VAL A 209 3.36 1.91 18.48
C VAL A 209 2.56 1.20 19.57
N GLN A 210 2.87 1.52 20.83
CA GLN A 210 2.24 0.93 22.01
C GLN A 210 0.73 1.24 22.05
N ALA A 211 -0.07 0.27 22.50
CA ALA A 211 -1.52 0.37 22.67
C ALA A 211 -2.26 0.86 21.39
N CYS A 212 -1.74 0.53 20.22
CA CYS A 212 -2.25 0.99 18.93
C CYS A 212 -2.82 -0.19 18.12
N PRO A 213 -4.08 -0.09 17.63
CA PRO A 213 -4.68 -1.12 16.78
C PRO A 213 -4.15 -1.04 15.35
N HIS A 214 -4.64 -1.92 14.46
CA HIS A 214 -4.34 -1.91 13.03
C HIS A 214 -4.63 -0.57 12.37
N TYR A 215 -5.79 0.01 12.66
CA TYR A 215 -6.23 1.28 12.10
C TYR A 215 -5.85 2.45 13.01
N MET A 216 -4.78 3.15 12.63
CA MET A 216 -4.34 4.38 13.32
C MET A 216 -5.23 5.55 12.95
N HIS A 217 -6.06 6.04 13.89
CA HIS A 217 -7.06 7.08 13.61
C HIS A 217 -7.16 8.17 14.68
N THR A 218 -6.69 7.92 15.90
CA THR A 218 -6.73 8.96 16.93
C THR A 218 -5.65 10.02 16.70
N PRO A 219 -5.84 11.26 17.18
CA PRO A 219 -4.82 12.32 17.04
C PRO A 219 -3.44 11.91 17.54
N GLU A 220 -3.38 11.16 18.64
CA GLU A 220 -2.13 10.69 19.21
C GLU A 220 -1.45 9.65 18.29
N GLN A 221 -2.19 8.65 17.79
CA GLN A 221 -1.68 7.64 16.86
C GLN A 221 -1.19 8.28 15.56
N LEU A 222 -1.96 9.21 15.00
CA LEU A 222 -1.59 9.96 13.80
C LEU A 222 -0.36 10.86 14.03
N SER A 223 -0.19 11.41 15.23
CA SER A 223 1.02 12.13 15.62
C SER A 223 2.25 11.21 15.65
N ARG A 224 2.10 9.98 16.17
CA ARG A 224 3.18 8.98 16.15
C ARG A 224 3.54 8.59 14.71
N PHE A 225 2.55 8.38 13.86
CA PHE A 225 2.79 8.13 12.43
C PHE A 225 3.50 9.29 11.75
N THR A 226 3.07 10.53 12.00
CA THR A 226 3.72 11.74 11.46
C THR A 226 5.19 11.83 11.89
N PHE A 227 5.47 11.62 13.18
CA PHE A 227 6.83 11.62 13.70
C PHE A 227 7.70 10.53 13.07
N TRP A 228 7.14 9.32 12.87
CA TRP A 228 7.83 8.26 12.16
C TRP A 228 8.16 8.64 10.72
N LEU A 229 7.22 9.24 9.98
CA LEU A 229 7.48 9.76 8.64
C LEU A 229 8.62 10.78 8.62
N GLU A 230 8.66 11.67 9.60
CA GLU A 230 9.73 12.67 9.75
C GLU A 230 11.13 12.03 9.93
N LYS A 231 11.19 10.93 10.65
CA LYS A 231 12.43 10.14 10.81
C LYS A 231 12.84 9.44 9.52
N GLN A 232 11.88 8.90 8.80
CA GLN A 232 12.13 8.07 7.61
C GLN A 232 12.43 8.92 6.36
N LEU A 233 11.72 10.02 6.17
CA LEU A 233 11.87 10.86 4.99
C LEU A 233 13.03 11.87 5.19
N LYS A 234 14.12 11.68 4.47
CA LYS A 234 15.24 12.63 4.49
C LYS A 234 14.99 13.77 3.52
N PRO A 235 15.37 15.02 3.87
CA PRO A 235 15.33 16.12 2.91
C PRO A 235 16.13 15.78 1.64
N LEU A 236 15.60 16.13 0.47
CA LEU A 236 16.34 16.00 -0.77
C LEU A 236 17.46 17.06 -0.78
N THR A 237 18.71 16.63 -0.68
CA THR A 237 19.87 17.51 -0.75
C THR A 237 20.23 17.76 -2.22
N GLY A 238 20.04 19.02 -2.69
CA GLY A 238 20.64 19.52 -3.92
C GLY A 238 19.77 19.43 -5.17
N THR A 239 19.42 20.59 -5.67
CA THR A 239 19.17 20.98 -7.07
C THR A 239 18.40 20.02 -7.99
N GLY A 240 17.16 19.75 -7.67
CA GLY A 240 16.15 19.41 -8.67
C GLY A 240 15.52 20.69 -9.22
N ARG A 241 16.24 21.50 -10.00
CA ARG A 241 15.65 22.63 -10.72
C ARG A 241 14.92 22.11 -11.95
N THR A 242 13.60 22.16 -11.90
CA THR A 242 12.66 22.37 -13.02
C THR A 242 13.15 22.00 -14.42
N ARG A 243 12.79 20.80 -14.90
CA ARG A 243 12.54 20.64 -16.35
C ARG A 243 11.11 21.14 -16.63
N PRO A 244 10.93 22.13 -17.52
CA PRO A 244 9.59 22.50 -17.95
C PRO A 244 8.92 21.32 -18.64
N PHE A 245 7.69 21.03 -18.28
CA PHE A 245 6.85 20.07 -19.00
C PHE A 245 6.79 20.50 -20.48
N LEU A 246 7.34 19.68 -21.36
CA LEU A 246 7.02 19.77 -22.78
C LEU A 246 5.57 19.28 -22.93
N HIS A 247 4.67 20.24 -23.03
CA HIS A 247 3.33 19.99 -23.59
C HIS A 247 3.51 19.53 -25.03
N SER A 248 3.41 18.21 -25.26
CA SER A 248 3.06 17.72 -26.58
C SER A 248 1.54 17.66 -26.64
N ALA A 249 0.95 18.68 -27.24
CA ALA A 249 -0.37 18.62 -27.86
C ALA A 249 -0.18 18.42 -29.37
N PRO A 250 -1.23 18.10 -30.11
CA PRO A 250 -2.41 17.20 -29.93
C PRO A 250 -2.24 15.91 -30.72
#